data_81bb7506405d9731740ff0c41db60715
#
_entry.id   81bb7506405d9731740ff0c41db60715
#
_cell.length_a   1.000
_cell.length_b   1.000
_cell.length_c   1.000
_cell.angle_alpha   90.00
_cell.angle_beta   90.00
_cell.angle_gamma   90.00
#
_symmetry.space_group_name_H-M   'P 1'
#
loop_
_entity.id
_entity.type
_entity.pdbx_description
1 polymer ?
#
loop_
_entity_poly.entity_id
_entity_poly.type
_entity_poly.pdbx_seq_one_letter_code
_entity_poly.pdbx_strand_id
1 'polypeptide(L)'
;MSKPLQMPMFSPQTEWVPPLNLPDLKEYSEIAIDLETRDPNLMTMGSGSVSGDGEVVGIAVAVEGWSGYFPIAHEAGGNMDRALVLDWFEEVLHTDATKIFHNAMYDVSWIRSLGFQIRGGIIDTMIAASLVNENRWSFTLDSISKEFIGMGKNEKVLTDSAKAWGVNPKAEMWRLPAPLVGEYAERDAEVTLKLWHALQHEITQQDLWDIFNLETSLFPCLVDMKFKGVRVDIEKAAALRTQLTKTEKGLHRDIKKLVGFDVEIWAASSIQKAFDNQKIPYDRTEKGAPSFTKNFLATHPAELPKLINEAREINKANTTFIETILKHEHQGRIHSDINQIRSDDGGTVTGRFSYSNPNLQQIPARHKELGPLIRSLFIPEEGHKWGCFDYSQQEPRIVVHFSSLLKLEGSSMIVDQYNNGEADFHQM
;
A
#
# COMPACT_ATOMS: atom_id res chain seq x y z
N MET A 1 -9.08 -22.28 -6.51
CA MET A 1 -8.30 -23.07 -7.51
C MET A 1 -8.43 -22.37 -8.86
N SER A 2 -7.31 -21.96 -9.47
CA SER A 2 -7.29 -21.42 -10.83
C SER A 2 -7.80 -22.46 -11.81
N LYS A 3 -8.51 -22.03 -12.86
CA LYS A 3 -8.94 -22.95 -13.93
C LYS A 3 -7.70 -23.56 -14.60
N PRO A 4 -7.76 -24.83 -15.02
CA PRO A 4 -6.66 -25.42 -15.81
C PRO A 4 -6.32 -24.52 -17.00
N LEU A 5 -5.03 -24.33 -17.26
CA LEU A 5 -4.57 -23.58 -18.42
C LEU A 5 -4.90 -24.36 -19.69
N GLN A 6 -5.58 -23.73 -20.63
CA GLN A 6 -5.93 -24.36 -21.90
C GLN A 6 -5.08 -23.73 -23.00
N MET A 7 -4.20 -24.56 -23.61
CA MET A 7 -3.35 -24.09 -24.70
C MET A 7 -4.23 -23.69 -25.90
N PRO A 8 -4.12 -22.46 -26.40
CA PRO A 8 -4.91 -22.01 -27.55
C PRO A 8 -4.45 -22.73 -28.83
N MET A 9 -5.38 -22.93 -29.75
CA MET A 9 -5.08 -23.50 -31.06
C MET A 9 -4.21 -22.55 -31.93
N PHE A 10 -4.36 -21.23 -31.70
CA PHE A 10 -3.56 -20.19 -32.30
C PHE A 10 -3.07 -19.25 -31.21
N SER A 11 -1.76 -19.12 -31.06
CA SER A 11 -1.10 -18.17 -30.17
C SER A 11 -0.36 -17.11 -30.98
N PRO A 12 -0.30 -15.87 -30.51
CA PRO A 12 0.60 -14.87 -31.09
C PRO A 12 2.01 -15.42 -31.24
N GLN A 13 2.68 -15.03 -32.30
CA GLN A 13 4.07 -15.37 -32.57
C GLN A 13 4.97 -14.26 -32.00
N THR A 14 6.12 -14.61 -31.49
CA THR A 14 7.18 -13.72 -31.06
C THR A 14 8.53 -14.26 -31.53
N GLU A 15 9.44 -13.38 -31.87
CA GLU A 15 10.83 -13.73 -32.17
C GLU A 15 11.71 -13.65 -30.92
N TRP A 16 11.13 -13.19 -29.79
CA TRP A 16 11.87 -13.06 -28.54
C TRP A 16 12.30 -14.44 -28.02
N VAL A 17 13.54 -14.51 -27.59
CA VAL A 17 14.15 -15.67 -26.91
C VAL A 17 14.91 -15.19 -25.67
N PRO A 18 14.95 -15.99 -24.59
CA PRO A 18 15.73 -15.61 -23.42
C PRO A 18 17.22 -15.48 -23.77
N PRO A 19 17.96 -14.63 -23.05
CA PRO A 19 19.41 -14.51 -23.23
C PRO A 19 20.10 -15.87 -23.13
N LEU A 20 21.03 -16.13 -24.05
CA LEU A 20 21.80 -17.40 -24.06
C LEU A 20 22.78 -17.52 -22.90
N ASN A 21 23.27 -16.38 -22.40
CA ASN A 21 24.24 -16.30 -21.33
C ASN A 21 23.78 -15.32 -20.26
N LEU A 22 24.24 -15.53 -19.04
CA LEU A 22 24.10 -14.61 -17.92
C LEU A 22 25.23 -13.58 -18.01
N PRO A 23 24.94 -12.28 -18.28
CA PRO A 23 25.97 -11.28 -18.51
C PRO A 23 26.69 -10.89 -17.22
N ASP A 24 27.97 -10.51 -17.32
CA ASP A 24 28.68 -9.84 -16.22
C ASP A 24 28.32 -8.35 -16.23
N LEU A 25 27.71 -7.88 -15.14
CA LEU A 25 27.25 -6.50 -15.00
C LEU A 25 28.10 -5.69 -13.99
N LYS A 26 29.25 -6.18 -13.58
CA LYS A 26 30.09 -5.55 -12.53
C LYS A 26 30.66 -4.19 -12.92
N GLU A 27 30.83 -3.93 -14.21
CA GLU A 27 31.39 -2.67 -14.72
C GLU A 27 30.34 -1.53 -14.82
N TYR A 28 29.04 -1.86 -14.67
CA TYR A 28 28.00 -0.86 -14.75
C TYR A 28 27.77 -0.19 -13.38
N SER A 29 27.59 1.12 -13.40
CA SER A 29 27.30 1.93 -12.20
C SER A 29 25.80 1.97 -11.85
N GLU A 30 24.93 1.68 -12.81
CA GLU A 30 23.47 1.72 -12.71
C GLU A 30 22.87 0.48 -13.37
N ILE A 31 21.95 -0.17 -12.64
CA ILE A 31 21.26 -1.38 -13.09
C ILE A 31 19.79 -1.22 -12.76
N ALA A 32 18.93 -1.11 -13.78
CA ALA A 32 17.49 -1.15 -13.59
C ALA A 32 17.02 -2.60 -13.49
N ILE A 33 16.10 -2.85 -12.57
CA ILE A 33 15.55 -4.19 -12.27
C ILE A 33 14.03 -4.09 -12.21
N ASP A 34 13.36 -5.06 -12.83
CA ASP A 34 11.92 -5.25 -12.75
C ASP A 34 11.61 -6.75 -12.58
N LEU A 35 10.74 -7.11 -11.66
CA LEU A 35 10.43 -8.50 -11.35
C LEU A 35 9.03 -8.86 -11.84
N GLU A 36 8.95 -9.92 -12.61
CA GLU A 36 7.68 -10.55 -12.90
C GLU A 36 7.35 -11.59 -11.82
N THR A 37 6.13 -11.52 -11.30
CA THR A 37 5.75 -12.32 -10.14
C THR A 37 4.43 -13.05 -10.35
N ARG A 38 4.26 -14.13 -9.62
CA ARG A 38 2.97 -14.71 -9.28
C ARG A 38 2.58 -14.23 -7.89
N ASP A 39 1.60 -13.36 -7.80
CA ASP A 39 1.09 -12.81 -6.53
C ASP A 39 -0.45 -12.87 -6.52
N PRO A 40 -1.03 -14.05 -6.18
CA PRO A 40 -2.44 -14.33 -6.42
C PRO A 40 -3.39 -13.52 -5.55
N ASN A 41 -2.93 -13.02 -4.42
CA ASN A 41 -3.74 -12.30 -3.45
C ASN A 41 -3.39 -10.81 -3.36
N LEU A 42 -2.55 -10.28 -4.26
CA LEU A 42 -2.08 -8.89 -4.24
C LEU A 42 -3.21 -7.87 -4.03
N MET A 43 -4.31 -8.00 -4.78
CA MET A 43 -5.43 -7.06 -4.74
C MET A 43 -6.29 -7.17 -3.47
N THR A 44 -6.16 -8.22 -2.68
CA THR A 44 -7.04 -8.51 -1.52
C THR A 44 -6.32 -8.56 -0.19
N MET A 45 -5.03 -8.85 -0.22
CA MET A 45 -4.19 -9.05 0.98
C MET A 45 -2.93 -8.16 0.98
N GLY A 46 -2.60 -7.52 -0.15
CA GLY A 46 -1.30 -6.91 -0.39
C GLY A 46 -0.29 -7.92 -0.92
N SER A 47 0.97 -7.50 -1.04
CA SER A 47 2.05 -8.33 -1.57
C SER A 47 2.28 -9.60 -0.75
N GLY A 48 2.31 -10.74 -1.43
CA GLY A 48 2.60 -12.04 -0.86
C GLY A 48 4.07 -12.27 -0.48
N SER A 49 4.94 -11.32 -0.72
CA SER A 49 6.39 -11.44 -0.48
C SER A 49 6.76 -11.77 0.98
N VAL A 50 5.99 -11.28 1.95
CA VAL A 50 6.22 -11.57 3.38
C VAL A 50 5.59 -12.90 3.80
N SER A 51 4.39 -13.20 3.31
CA SER A 51 3.67 -14.42 3.66
C SER A 51 4.15 -15.67 2.92
N GLY A 52 4.93 -15.50 1.84
CA GLY A 52 5.32 -16.59 0.94
C GLY A 52 4.17 -17.03 0.02
N ASP A 53 3.12 -16.20 -0.14
CA ASP A 53 1.98 -16.50 -0.99
C ASP A 53 2.21 -15.98 -2.42
N GLY A 54 3.10 -16.64 -3.11
CA GLY A 54 3.50 -16.31 -4.47
C GLY A 54 4.97 -16.63 -4.71
N GLU A 55 5.51 -16.12 -5.82
CA GLU A 55 6.91 -16.34 -6.21
C GLU A 55 7.37 -15.38 -7.30
N VAL A 56 8.69 -15.20 -7.42
CA VAL A 56 9.31 -14.53 -8.57
C VAL A 56 9.28 -15.48 -9.77
N VAL A 57 8.74 -15.01 -10.87
CA VAL A 57 8.55 -15.76 -12.13
C VAL A 57 9.64 -15.45 -13.14
N GLY A 58 10.19 -14.24 -13.10
CA GLY A 58 11.28 -13.83 -13.95
C GLY A 58 11.88 -12.50 -13.49
N ILE A 59 13.06 -12.21 -14.01
CA ILE A 59 13.88 -11.07 -13.63
C ILE A 59 14.25 -10.32 -14.90
N ALA A 60 13.78 -9.09 -15.06
CA ALA A 60 14.22 -8.19 -16.11
C ALA A 60 15.31 -7.26 -15.58
N VAL A 61 16.34 -7.05 -16.38
CA VAL A 61 17.47 -6.19 -16.05
C VAL A 61 17.84 -5.33 -17.24
N ALA A 62 18.11 -4.06 -17.00
CA ALA A 62 18.64 -3.16 -18.02
C ALA A 62 19.84 -2.36 -17.49
N VAL A 63 20.80 -2.18 -18.37
CA VAL A 63 21.99 -1.34 -18.21
C VAL A 63 22.15 -0.47 -19.47
N GLU A 64 23.07 0.48 -19.46
CA GLU A 64 23.33 1.29 -20.64
C GLU A 64 23.63 0.41 -21.87
N GLY A 65 22.79 0.55 -22.91
CA GLY A 65 22.94 -0.15 -24.18
C GLY A 65 22.49 -1.61 -24.23
N TRP A 66 21.97 -2.18 -23.12
CA TRP A 66 21.52 -3.56 -23.09
C TRP A 66 20.38 -3.80 -22.10
N SER A 67 19.46 -4.69 -22.46
CA SER A 67 18.44 -5.24 -21.55
C SER A 67 18.23 -6.73 -21.79
N GLY A 68 17.72 -7.44 -20.79
CA GLY A 68 17.40 -8.86 -20.88
C GLY A 68 16.38 -9.30 -19.83
N TYR A 69 15.57 -10.30 -20.18
CA TYR A 69 14.65 -10.95 -19.29
C TYR A 69 15.03 -12.41 -19.05
N PHE A 70 15.07 -12.83 -17.80
CA PHE A 70 15.50 -14.16 -17.34
C PHE A 70 14.29 -14.87 -16.68
N PRO A 71 13.48 -15.61 -17.45
CA PRO A 71 12.32 -16.32 -16.93
C PRO A 71 12.72 -17.55 -16.14
N ILE A 72 12.09 -17.80 -14.98
CA ILE A 72 12.45 -18.90 -14.08
C ILE A 72 11.26 -19.75 -13.59
N ALA A 73 10.01 -19.25 -13.70
CA ALA A 73 8.86 -19.96 -13.16
C ALA A 73 7.53 -19.73 -13.92
N HIS A 74 7.56 -19.53 -15.24
CA HIS A 74 6.35 -19.47 -16.06
C HIS A 74 5.68 -20.86 -16.13
N GLU A 75 4.35 -20.92 -15.89
CA GLU A 75 3.57 -22.17 -15.86
C GLU A 75 3.61 -22.91 -17.21
N ALA A 76 3.49 -22.18 -18.32
CA ALA A 76 3.50 -22.78 -19.65
C ALA A 76 4.91 -22.99 -20.26
N GLY A 77 5.96 -22.77 -19.48
CA GLY A 77 7.35 -23.09 -19.85
C GLY A 77 8.11 -21.95 -20.55
N GLY A 78 9.24 -22.31 -21.17
CA GLY A 78 10.20 -21.33 -21.71
C GLY A 78 11.15 -20.77 -20.66
N ASN A 79 11.24 -21.42 -19.50
CA ASN A 79 12.10 -21.00 -18.38
C ASN A 79 13.55 -21.39 -18.59
N MET A 80 14.43 -20.59 -18.05
CA MET A 80 15.84 -20.89 -17.84
C MET A 80 16.03 -21.75 -16.57
N ASP A 81 17.26 -22.19 -16.33
CA ASP A 81 17.60 -22.87 -15.07
C ASP A 81 17.47 -21.88 -13.90
N ARG A 82 16.52 -22.16 -13.02
CA ARG A 82 16.18 -21.30 -11.90
C ARG A 82 17.36 -21.07 -10.95
N ALA A 83 18.14 -22.12 -10.66
CA ALA A 83 19.26 -22.02 -9.72
C ALA A 83 20.36 -21.14 -10.29
N LEU A 84 20.73 -21.36 -11.54
CA LEU A 84 21.77 -20.57 -12.21
C LEU A 84 21.36 -19.09 -12.34
N VAL A 85 20.11 -18.81 -12.67
CA VAL A 85 19.62 -17.41 -12.78
C VAL A 85 19.60 -16.73 -11.40
N LEU A 86 19.16 -17.41 -10.35
CA LEU A 86 19.14 -16.84 -9.00
C LEU A 86 20.53 -16.62 -8.44
N ASP A 87 21.49 -17.53 -8.65
CA ASP A 87 22.90 -17.36 -8.24
C ASP A 87 23.51 -16.14 -8.95
N TRP A 88 23.30 -16.01 -10.26
CA TRP A 88 23.72 -14.83 -11.02
C TRP A 88 23.05 -13.54 -10.52
N PHE A 89 21.75 -13.60 -10.25
CA PHE A 89 21.03 -12.42 -9.79
C PHE A 89 21.53 -11.95 -8.42
N GLU A 90 21.85 -12.87 -7.51
CA GLU A 90 22.47 -12.54 -6.24
C GLU A 90 23.82 -11.82 -6.44
N GLU A 91 24.67 -12.28 -7.40
CA GLU A 91 25.89 -11.57 -7.76
C GLU A 91 25.63 -10.15 -8.27
N VAL A 92 24.60 -9.96 -9.14
CA VAL A 92 24.20 -8.64 -9.63
C VAL A 92 23.77 -7.73 -8.48
N LEU A 93 22.98 -8.24 -7.54
CA LEU A 93 22.53 -7.49 -6.37
C LEU A 93 23.68 -7.09 -5.44
N HIS A 94 24.76 -7.89 -5.39
CA HIS A 94 25.93 -7.62 -4.56
C HIS A 94 26.96 -6.69 -5.21
N THR A 95 26.77 -6.23 -6.44
CA THR A 95 27.61 -5.18 -7.03
C THR A 95 27.41 -3.84 -6.32
N ASP A 96 28.40 -2.94 -6.41
CA ASP A 96 28.30 -1.57 -5.88
C ASP A 96 27.40 -0.65 -6.75
N ALA A 97 26.94 -1.13 -7.90
CA ALA A 97 26.00 -0.41 -8.76
C ALA A 97 24.75 0.03 -8.01
N THR A 98 24.22 1.17 -8.38
CA THR A 98 22.89 1.61 -7.95
C THR A 98 21.81 0.78 -8.64
N LYS A 99 20.90 0.18 -7.88
CA LYS A 99 19.76 -0.56 -8.39
C LYS A 99 18.56 0.37 -8.51
N ILE A 100 17.99 0.42 -9.70
CA ILE A 100 16.91 1.34 -10.07
C ILE A 100 15.64 0.52 -10.31
N PHE A 101 14.57 0.94 -9.66
CA PHE A 101 13.27 0.29 -9.73
C PHE A 101 12.18 1.30 -10.08
N HIS A 102 11.02 0.79 -10.41
CA HIS A 102 9.78 1.56 -10.43
C HIS A 102 8.76 0.93 -9.48
N ASN A 103 8.40 1.60 -8.39
CA ASN A 103 7.69 1.04 -7.24
C ASN A 103 8.55 0.01 -6.47
N ALA A 104 9.74 0.45 -6.10
CA ALA A 104 10.78 -0.38 -5.47
C ALA A 104 10.30 -1.21 -4.27
N MET A 105 9.28 -0.75 -3.53
CA MET A 105 8.74 -1.49 -2.37
C MET A 105 8.26 -2.88 -2.78
N TYR A 106 7.70 -3.04 -3.97
CA TYR A 106 7.24 -4.33 -4.47
C TYR A 106 8.42 -5.26 -4.78
N ASP A 107 9.32 -4.84 -5.67
CA ASP A 107 10.44 -5.66 -6.14
C ASP A 107 11.44 -5.98 -5.03
N VAL A 108 11.82 -4.98 -4.22
CA VAL A 108 12.74 -5.17 -3.10
C VAL A 108 12.16 -6.11 -2.04
N SER A 109 10.84 -6.09 -1.84
CA SER A 109 10.19 -7.05 -0.96
C SER A 109 10.30 -8.48 -1.50
N TRP A 110 10.12 -8.69 -2.80
CA TRP A 110 10.30 -10.02 -3.42
C TRP A 110 11.75 -10.47 -3.42
N ILE A 111 12.71 -9.58 -3.68
CA ILE A 111 14.15 -9.86 -3.56
C ILE A 111 14.49 -10.33 -2.14
N ARG A 112 13.97 -9.62 -1.15
CA ARG A 112 14.17 -10.00 0.26
C ARG A 112 13.52 -11.34 0.61
N SER A 113 12.38 -11.67 0.02
CA SER A 113 11.71 -12.96 0.21
C SER A 113 12.51 -14.15 -0.34
N LEU A 114 13.36 -13.91 -1.34
CA LEU A 114 14.33 -14.89 -1.83
C LEU A 114 15.53 -15.09 -0.88
N GLY A 115 15.66 -14.26 0.16
CA GLY A 115 16.78 -14.26 1.09
C GLY A 115 17.95 -13.36 0.66
N PHE A 116 17.81 -12.63 -0.43
CA PHE A 116 18.87 -11.78 -0.98
C PHE A 116 18.91 -10.40 -0.33
N GLN A 117 20.10 -9.82 -0.36
CA GLN A 117 20.37 -8.45 0.06
C GLN A 117 20.86 -7.61 -1.11
N ILE A 118 20.47 -6.35 -1.13
CA ILE A 118 20.90 -5.40 -2.14
C ILE A 118 22.06 -4.60 -1.56
N ARG A 119 23.19 -4.59 -2.28
CA ARG A 119 24.33 -3.70 -2.04
C ARG A 119 24.27 -2.53 -3.01
N GLY A 120 24.91 -1.42 -2.64
CA GLY A 120 24.82 -0.16 -3.39
C GLY A 120 23.55 0.63 -3.08
N GLY A 121 23.30 1.66 -3.88
CA GLY A 121 22.10 2.50 -3.74
C GLY A 121 20.85 1.80 -4.26
N ILE A 122 19.70 2.18 -3.71
CA ILE A 122 18.38 1.81 -4.25
C ILE A 122 17.68 3.10 -4.67
N ILE A 123 17.19 3.16 -5.90
CA ILE A 123 16.44 4.28 -6.45
C ILE A 123 15.07 3.80 -6.88
N ASP A 124 14.05 4.58 -6.53
CA ASP A 124 12.68 4.39 -6.99
C ASP A 124 12.27 5.57 -7.89
N THR A 125 12.06 5.30 -9.17
CA THR A 125 11.61 6.30 -10.14
C THR A 125 10.21 6.82 -9.85
N MET A 126 9.39 6.06 -9.12
CA MET A 126 8.06 6.51 -8.68
C MET A 126 8.19 7.57 -7.56
N ILE A 127 9.13 7.39 -6.62
CA ILE A 127 9.47 8.40 -5.62
C ILE A 127 9.99 9.67 -6.30
N ALA A 128 10.92 9.54 -7.21
CA ALA A 128 11.46 10.66 -7.99
C ALA A 128 10.35 11.44 -8.71
N ALA A 129 9.48 10.75 -9.43
CA ALA A 129 8.37 11.37 -10.17
C ALA A 129 7.34 12.05 -9.25
N SER A 130 7.09 11.48 -8.07
CA SER A 130 6.19 12.09 -7.09
C SER A 130 6.76 13.38 -6.48
N LEU A 131 8.06 13.47 -6.29
CA LEU A 131 8.71 14.69 -5.81
C LEU A 131 8.76 15.78 -6.88
N VAL A 132 8.93 15.39 -8.15
CA VAL A 132 8.90 16.33 -9.29
C VAL A 132 7.50 16.90 -9.50
N ASN A 133 6.45 16.09 -9.34
CA ASN A 133 5.07 16.56 -9.44
C ASN A 133 4.11 15.64 -8.66
N GLU A 134 3.79 16.03 -7.43
CA GLU A 134 2.89 15.30 -6.53
C GLU A 134 1.40 15.34 -6.96
N ASN A 135 1.05 16.24 -7.87
CA ASN A 135 -0.34 16.42 -8.32
C ASN A 135 -0.71 15.58 -9.55
N ARG A 136 0.14 14.66 -9.97
CA ARG A 136 -0.15 13.75 -11.08
C ARG A 136 -1.37 12.86 -10.78
N TRP A 137 -2.09 12.53 -11.86
CA TRP A 137 -3.22 11.60 -11.78
C TRP A 137 -2.78 10.13 -11.72
N SER A 138 -1.64 9.80 -12.32
CA SER A 138 -1.10 8.45 -12.36
C SER A 138 0.42 8.45 -12.19
N PHE A 139 0.91 7.47 -11.45
CA PHE A 139 2.32 7.19 -11.20
C PHE A 139 2.78 5.88 -11.82
N THR A 140 1.96 5.27 -12.70
CA THR A 140 2.39 4.06 -13.44
C THR A 140 3.59 4.36 -14.34
N LEU A 141 4.46 3.37 -14.51
CA LEU A 141 5.64 3.48 -15.38
C LEU A 141 5.25 3.97 -16.79
N ASP A 142 4.17 3.43 -17.37
CA ASP A 142 3.68 3.82 -18.69
C ASP A 142 3.27 5.30 -18.78
N SER A 143 2.58 5.80 -17.75
CA SER A 143 2.13 7.21 -17.72
C SER A 143 3.30 8.17 -17.60
N ILE A 144 4.24 7.88 -16.71
CA ILE A 144 5.37 8.76 -16.43
C ILE A 144 6.37 8.73 -17.61
N SER A 145 6.69 7.55 -18.12
CA SER A 145 7.65 7.41 -19.20
C SER A 145 7.18 8.03 -20.52
N LYS A 146 5.89 7.95 -20.84
CA LYS A 146 5.32 8.66 -22.01
C LYS A 146 5.51 10.17 -21.92
N GLU A 147 5.38 10.72 -20.72
CA GLU A 147 5.52 12.18 -20.52
C GLU A 147 6.98 12.63 -20.56
N PHE A 148 7.87 11.96 -19.83
CA PHE A 148 9.25 12.43 -19.69
C PHE A 148 10.18 12.01 -20.81
N ILE A 149 9.95 10.84 -21.42
CA ILE A 149 10.86 10.28 -22.44
C ILE A 149 10.15 9.90 -23.75
N GLY A 150 8.84 10.16 -23.87
CA GLY A 150 8.08 9.82 -25.09
C GLY A 150 7.97 8.32 -25.36
N MET A 151 8.30 7.46 -24.38
CA MET A 151 8.33 6.01 -24.53
C MET A 151 7.31 5.40 -23.57
N GLY A 152 6.52 4.43 -24.06
CA GLY A 152 5.59 3.66 -23.26
C GLY A 152 5.93 2.18 -23.25
N LYS A 153 5.15 1.43 -22.48
CA LYS A 153 5.20 -0.03 -22.47
C LYS A 153 4.78 -0.61 -23.82
N ASN A 154 5.37 -1.74 -24.18
CA ASN A 154 4.94 -2.53 -25.34
C ASN A 154 4.08 -3.71 -24.88
N GLU A 155 2.80 -3.46 -24.67
CA GLU A 155 1.86 -4.46 -24.12
C GLU A 155 1.11 -5.28 -25.19
N LYS A 156 1.35 -5.03 -26.49
CA LYS A 156 0.53 -5.63 -27.55
C LYS A 156 0.63 -7.15 -27.58
N VAL A 157 1.85 -7.69 -27.65
CA VAL A 157 2.07 -9.14 -27.68
C VAL A 157 1.53 -9.79 -26.41
N LEU A 158 1.80 -9.21 -25.25
CA LEU A 158 1.30 -9.68 -23.95
C LEU A 158 -0.24 -9.70 -23.91
N THR A 159 -0.88 -8.60 -24.30
CA THR A 159 -2.35 -8.48 -24.26
C THR A 159 -3.03 -9.44 -25.23
N ASP A 160 -2.53 -9.55 -26.47
CA ASP A 160 -3.05 -10.47 -27.47
C ASP A 160 -2.86 -11.94 -27.03
N SER A 161 -1.71 -12.24 -26.42
CA SER A 161 -1.40 -13.56 -25.86
C SER A 161 -2.32 -13.90 -24.70
N ALA A 162 -2.46 -12.99 -23.75
CA ALA A 162 -3.34 -13.19 -22.60
C ALA A 162 -4.80 -13.44 -23.03
N LYS A 163 -5.28 -12.71 -24.01
CA LYS A 163 -6.60 -12.93 -24.63
C LYS A 163 -6.72 -14.30 -25.28
N ALA A 164 -5.72 -14.74 -26.04
CA ALA A 164 -5.70 -16.04 -26.68
C ALA A 164 -5.68 -17.20 -25.66
N TRP A 165 -4.94 -17.04 -24.58
CA TRP A 165 -4.79 -18.02 -23.50
C TRP A 165 -5.91 -17.95 -22.45
N GLY A 166 -6.82 -16.95 -22.51
CA GLY A 166 -7.93 -16.76 -21.58
C GLY A 166 -7.48 -16.43 -20.17
N VAL A 167 -6.36 -15.70 -20.01
CA VAL A 167 -5.79 -15.26 -18.74
C VAL A 167 -5.81 -13.74 -18.62
N ASN A 168 -5.74 -13.24 -17.39
CA ASN A 168 -5.61 -11.80 -17.16
C ASN A 168 -4.15 -11.36 -17.39
N PRO A 169 -3.88 -10.37 -18.28
CA PRO A 169 -2.52 -9.98 -18.63
C PRO A 169 -1.70 -9.40 -17.46
N LYS A 170 -2.36 -8.85 -16.43
CA LYS A 170 -1.68 -8.29 -15.24
C LYS A 170 -1.62 -9.27 -14.07
N ALA A 171 -2.71 -9.95 -13.79
CA ALA A 171 -2.80 -10.83 -12.61
C ALA A 171 -2.31 -12.27 -12.88
N GLU A 172 -2.30 -12.71 -14.13
CA GLU A 172 -2.02 -14.10 -14.49
C GLU A 172 -0.97 -14.25 -15.61
N MET A 173 -0.15 -13.22 -15.86
CA MET A 173 0.90 -13.23 -16.88
C MET A 173 1.91 -14.37 -16.67
N TRP A 174 2.17 -14.75 -15.42
CA TRP A 174 2.98 -15.90 -15.04
C TRP A 174 2.53 -17.25 -15.61
N ARG A 175 1.28 -17.32 -16.10
CA ARG A 175 0.73 -18.54 -16.71
C ARG A 175 1.08 -18.67 -18.19
N LEU A 176 1.49 -17.56 -18.84
CA LEU A 176 1.89 -17.55 -20.24
C LEU A 176 3.27 -18.19 -20.42
N PRO A 177 3.56 -18.74 -21.60
CA PRO A 177 4.94 -19.09 -21.97
C PRO A 177 5.84 -17.85 -21.86
N ALA A 178 7.04 -18.00 -21.32
CA ALA A 178 8.00 -16.92 -21.13
C ALA A 178 8.27 -16.10 -22.42
N PRO A 179 8.39 -16.68 -23.63
CA PRO A 179 8.62 -15.90 -24.85
C PRO A 179 7.53 -14.86 -25.16
N LEU A 180 6.29 -15.06 -24.68
CA LEU A 180 5.21 -14.11 -24.90
C LEU A 180 5.21 -12.94 -23.90
N VAL A 181 6.04 -13.02 -22.87
CA VAL A 181 6.20 -12.00 -21.82
C VAL A 181 7.53 -11.26 -21.95
N GLY A 182 8.56 -11.90 -22.51
CA GLY A 182 9.93 -11.43 -22.46
C GLY A 182 10.15 -10.02 -23.01
N GLU A 183 9.63 -9.70 -24.20
CA GLU A 183 9.76 -8.35 -24.79
C GLU A 183 9.13 -7.26 -23.90
N TYR A 184 8.02 -7.59 -23.24
CA TYR A 184 7.34 -6.67 -22.32
C TYR A 184 8.21 -6.43 -21.07
N ALA A 185 8.70 -7.49 -20.43
CA ALA A 185 9.50 -7.40 -19.21
C ALA A 185 10.83 -6.67 -19.45
N GLU A 186 11.56 -7.00 -20.52
CA GLU A 186 12.77 -6.27 -20.92
C GLU A 186 12.51 -4.78 -21.11
N ARG A 187 11.39 -4.47 -21.76
CA ARG A 187 11.00 -3.08 -22.03
C ARG A 187 10.74 -2.31 -20.74
N ASP A 188 10.13 -2.92 -19.74
CA ASP A 188 9.86 -2.26 -18.46
C ASP A 188 11.16 -1.89 -17.73
N ALA A 189 12.15 -2.77 -17.68
CA ALA A 189 13.46 -2.47 -17.13
C ALA A 189 14.22 -1.38 -17.94
N GLU A 190 14.20 -1.47 -19.28
CA GLU A 190 14.81 -0.46 -20.16
C GLU A 190 14.20 0.94 -19.97
N VAL A 191 12.87 0.99 -19.92
CA VAL A 191 12.12 2.23 -19.71
C VAL A 191 12.37 2.82 -18.33
N THR A 192 12.48 1.98 -17.31
CA THR A 192 12.80 2.39 -15.92
C THR A 192 14.17 3.06 -15.86
N LEU A 193 15.21 2.51 -16.52
CA LEU A 193 16.54 3.11 -16.56
C LEU A 193 16.51 4.49 -17.26
N LYS A 194 15.90 4.56 -18.44
CA LYS A 194 15.80 5.81 -19.23
C LYS A 194 14.98 6.88 -18.51
N LEU A 195 13.92 6.46 -17.84
CA LEU A 195 13.10 7.36 -17.01
C LEU A 195 13.90 7.94 -15.85
N TRP A 196 14.73 7.13 -15.19
CA TRP A 196 15.62 7.63 -14.14
C TRP A 196 16.52 8.75 -14.64
N HIS A 197 17.19 8.56 -15.79
CA HIS A 197 18.05 9.59 -16.36
C HIS A 197 17.30 10.90 -16.66
N ALA A 198 16.04 10.82 -17.12
CA ALA A 198 15.22 12.01 -17.32
C ALA A 198 14.81 12.67 -16.00
N LEU A 199 14.42 11.89 -15.00
CA LEU A 199 14.02 12.41 -13.69
C LEU A 199 15.19 13.03 -12.91
N GLN A 200 16.41 12.55 -13.06
CA GLN A 200 17.62 13.19 -12.51
C GLN A 200 17.76 14.65 -12.97
N HIS A 201 17.45 14.90 -14.23
CA HIS A 201 17.47 16.26 -14.78
C HIS A 201 16.42 17.16 -14.09
N GLU A 202 15.20 16.66 -13.95
CA GLU A 202 14.11 17.40 -13.28
C GLU A 202 14.40 17.65 -11.79
N ILE A 203 14.90 16.66 -11.07
CA ILE A 203 15.32 16.77 -9.67
C ILE A 203 16.38 17.86 -9.53
N THR A 204 17.35 17.91 -10.45
CA THR A 204 18.41 18.91 -10.45
C THR A 204 17.86 20.31 -10.74
N GLN A 205 16.98 20.45 -11.73
CA GLN A 205 16.40 21.73 -12.11
C GLN A 205 15.51 22.35 -11.02
N GLN A 206 14.81 21.48 -10.27
CA GLN A 206 13.88 21.89 -9.23
C GLN A 206 14.51 21.94 -7.83
N ASP A 207 15.84 21.68 -7.70
CA ASP A 207 16.57 21.65 -6.42
C ASP A 207 15.97 20.66 -5.40
N LEU A 208 15.64 19.43 -5.85
CA LEU A 208 14.96 18.43 -5.03
C LEU A 208 15.89 17.34 -4.47
N TRP A 209 17.21 17.44 -4.66
CA TRP A 209 18.13 16.38 -4.24
C TRP A 209 18.11 16.11 -2.74
N ASP A 210 17.98 17.11 -1.90
CA ASP A 210 17.97 16.95 -0.44
C ASP A 210 16.78 16.09 -0.01
N ILE A 211 15.59 16.41 -0.51
CA ILE A 211 14.38 15.63 -0.18
C ILE A 211 14.40 14.25 -0.84
N PHE A 212 14.89 14.14 -2.07
CA PHE A 212 15.04 12.85 -2.76
C PHE A 212 15.99 11.91 -2.01
N ASN A 213 17.15 12.43 -1.53
CA ASN A 213 18.10 11.68 -0.73
C ASN A 213 17.53 11.25 0.63
N LEU A 214 16.72 12.12 1.26
CA LEU A 214 16.01 11.79 2.50
C LEU A 214 15.05 10.61 2.29
N GLU A 215 14.18 10.69 1.28
CA GLU A 215 13.20 9.66 0.96
C GLU A 215 13.87 8.33 0.56
N THR A 216 14.93 8.41 -0.25
CA THR A 216 15.72 7.24 -0.65
C THR A 216 16.42 6.57 0.55
N SER A 217 16.98 7.37 1.46
CA SER A 217 17.63 6.85 2.67
C SER A 217 16.64 6.22 3.67
N LEU A 218 15.40 6.70 3.68
CA LEU A 218 14.32 6.17 4.51
C LEU A 218 13.78 4.82 4.01
N PHE A 219 13.82 4.59 2.70
CA PHE A 219 13.21 3.44 2.05
C PHE A 219 13.62 2.08 2.67
N PRO A 220 14.90 1.75 2.92
CA PRO A 220 15.29 0.48 3.54
C PRO A 220 14.65 0.26 4.93
N CYS A 221 14.49 1.34 5.71
CA CYS A 221 13.82 1.28 7.01
C CYS A 221 12.34 0.87 6.86
N LEU A 222 11.65 1.36 5.84
CA LEU A 222 10.25 1.01 5.59
C LEU A 222 10.11 -0.45 5.15
N VAL A 223 11.04 -0.95 4.34
CA VAL A 223 11.12 -2.39 4.00
C VAL A 223 11.31 -3.23 5.25
N ASP A 224 12.22 -2.83 6.14
CA ASP A 224 12.44 -3.53 7.42
C ASP A 224 11.20 -3.51 8.31
N MET A 225 10.52 -2.39 8.41
CA MET A 225 9.25 -2.26 9.15
C MET A 225 8.17 -3.19 8.60
N LYS A 226 8.02 -3.27 7.28
CA LYS A 226 7.06 -4.17 6.62
C LYS A 226 7.38 -5.64 6.95
N PHE A 227 8.63 -6.06 6.81
CA PHE A 227 9.04 -7.45 7.08
C PHE A 227 8.98 -7.80 8.57
N LYS A 228 9.33 -6.88 9.45
CA LYS A 228 9.18 -7.07 10.89
C LYS A 228 7.71 -7.20 11.28
N GLY A 229 6.85 -6.36 10.72
CA GLY A 229 5.44 -6.29 11.09
C GLY A 229 5.21 -5.96 12.56
N VAL A 230 3.96 -5.98 12.99
CA VAL A 230 3.53 -5.69 14.36
C VAL A 230 2.90 -6.92 14.98
N ARG A 231 3.39 -7.36 16.16
CA ARG A 231 2.83 -8.51 16.89
C ARG A 231 1.40 -8.26 17.34
N VAL A 232 0.58 -9.29 17.19
CA VAL A 232 -0.85 -9.27 17.58
C VAL A 232 -1.18 -10.48 18.42
N ASP A 233 -1.93 -10.25 19.48
CA ASP A 233 -2.52 -11.29 20.33
C ASP A 233 -3.77 -11.88 19.62
N ILE A 234 -3.55 -12.96 18.88
CA ILE A 234 -4.58 -13.60 18.04
C ILE A 234 -5.69 -14.24 18.86
N GLU A 235 -5.34 -14.86 19.99
CA GLU A 235 -6.32 -15.49 20.87
C GLU A 235 -7.25 -14.43 21.47
N LYS A 236 -6.67 -13.33 21.93
CA LYS A 236 -7.44 -12.18 22.44
C LYS A 236 -8.28 -11.53 21.32
N ALA A 237 -7.77 -11.43 20.12
CA ALA A 237 -8.53 -10.92 18.96
C ALA A 237 -9.74 -11.80 18.63
N ALA A 238 -9.58 -13.12 18.61
CA ALA A 238 -10.66 -14.08 18.38
C ALA A 238 -11.72 -14.05 19.51
N ALA A 239 -11.26 -13.94 20.76
CA ALA A 239 -12.15 -13.79 21.91
C ALA A 239 -12.94 -12.48 21.85
N LEU A 240 -12.28 -11.36 21.52
CA LEU A 240 -12.91 -10.06 21.35
C LEU A 240 -13.94 -10.07 20.20
N ARG A 241 -13.61 -10.69 19.06
CA ARG A 241 -14.55 -10.90 17.96
C ARG A 241 -15.83 -11.59 18.43
N THR A 242 -15.68 -12.66 19.20
CA THR A 242 -16.82 -13.43 19.73
C THR A 242 -17.66 -12.57 20.67
N GLN A 243 -17.03 -11.80 21.54
CA GLN A 243 -17.70 -10.89 22.47
C GLN A 243 -18.48 -9.80 21.71
N LEU A 244 -17.84 -9.11 20.76
CA LEU A 244 -18.47 -8.04 19.98
C LEU A 244 -19.64 -8.57 19.16
N THR A 245 -19.51 -9.74 18.53
CA THR A 245 -20.61 -10.40 17.79
C THR A 245 -21.79 -10.71 18.73
N LYS A 246 -21.55 -11.15 19.96
CA LYS A 246 -22.62 -11.41 20.93
C LYS A 246 -23.30 -10.11 21.36
N THR A 247 -22.54 -9.06 21.61
CA THR A 247 -23.07 -7.72 21.96
C THR A 247 -23.92 -7.16 20.81
N GLU A 248 -23.43 -7.21 19.58
CA GLU A 248 -24.15 -6.75 18.38
C GLU A 248 -25.50 -7.47 18.22
N LYS A 249 -25.50 -8.80 18.34
CA LYS A 249 -26.73 -9.60 18.33
C LYS A 249 -27.71 -9.22 19.45
N GLY A 250 -27.17 -8.81 20.61
CA GLY A 250 -27.95 -8.27 21.71
C GLY A 250 -28.67 -6.97 21.34
N LEU A 251 -27.90 -6.01 20.80
CA LEU A 251 -28.41 -4.71 20.35
C LEU A 251 -29.46 -4.86 19.25
N HIS A 252 -29.25 -5.72 18.27
CA HIS A 252 -30.26 -6.01 17.25
C HIS A 252 -31.56 -6.56 17.82
N ARG A 253 -31.47 -7.44 18.85
CA ARG A 253 -32.67 -7.95 19.55
C ARG A 253 -33.41 -6.84 20.31
N ASP A 254 -32.68 -5.92 20.94
CA ASP A 254 -33.30 -4.82 21.69
C ASP A 254 -33.90 -3.79 20.74
N ILE A 255 -33.27 -3.47 19.61
CA ILE A 255 -33.85 -2.68 18.54
C ILE A 255 -35.15 -3.34 18.03
N LYS A 256 -35.14 -4.66 17.75
CA LYS A 256 -36.32 -5.39 17.28
C LYS A 256 -37.44 -5.40 18.31
N LYS A 257 -37.15 -5.52 19.60
CA LYS A 257 -38.17 -5.42 20.66
C LYS A 257 -38.85 -4.03 20.65
N LEU A 258 -38.06 -2.98 20.40
CA LEU A 258 -38.56 -1.61 20.44
C LEU A 258 -39.45 -1.29 19.27
N VAL A 259 -39.12 -1.75 18.05
CA VAL A 259 -39.81 -1.40 16.81
C VAL A 259 -40.70 -2.51 16.23
N GLY A 260 -40.58 -3.76 16.71
CA GLY A 260 -41.37 -4.91 16.30
C GLY A 260 -40.90 -5.65 15.04
N PHE A 261 -39.78 -5.22 14.42
CA PHE A 261 -39.19 -5.84 13.21
C PHE A 261 -37.65 -5.70 13.19
N ASP A 262 -37.01 -6.45 12.29
CA ASP A 262 -35.55 -6.37 12.12
C ASP A 262 -35.16 -5.09 11.38
N VAL A 263 -34.15 -4.40 11.89
CA VAL A 263 -33.64 -3.14 11.33
C VAL A 263 -32.23 -3.34 10.78
N GLU A 264 -32.07 -3.04 9.49
CA GLU A 264 -30.73 -2.97 8.85
C GLU A 264 -30.06 -1.65 9.22
N ILE A 265 -29.14 -1.70 10.17
CA ILE A 265 -28.52 -0.52 10.81
C ILE A 265 -27.72 0.38 9.85
N TRP A 266 -27.37 -0.11 8.66
CA TRP A 266 -26.66 0.66 7.62
C TRP A 266 -27.57 1.15 6.48
N ALA A 267 -28.79 0.64 6.38
CA ALA A 267 -29.73 1.02 5.35
C ALA A 267 -30.63 2.18 5.81
N ALA A 268 -30.48 3.35 5.20
CA ALA A 268 -31.26 4.55 5.58
C ALA A 268 -32.77 4.32 5.51
N SER A 269 -33.26 3.59 4.52
CA SER A 269 -34.70 3.24 4.38
C SER A 269 -35.18 2.35 5.52
N SER A 270 -34.38 1.42 6.01
CA SER A 270 -34.75 0.55 7.15
C SER A 270 -34.80 1.34 8.46
N ILE A 271 -33.83 2.22 8.68
CA ILE A 271 -33.78 3.10 9.85
C ILE A 271 -34.94 4.09 9.79
N GLN A 272 -35.23 4.68 8.63
CA GLN A 272 -36.40 5.57 8.44
C GLN A 272 -37.69 4.89 8.90
N LYS A 273 -37.93 3.66 8.45
CA LYS A 273 -39.13 2.89 8.85
C LYS A 273 -39.19 2.68 10.37
N ALA A 274 -38.05 2.46 11.02
CA ALA A 274 -37.99 2.31 12.47
C ALA A 274 -38.27 3.63 13.21
N PHE A 275 -37.74 4.75 12.72
CA PHE A 275 -37.99 6.08 13.26
C PHE A 275 -39.45 6.51 13.09
N ASP A 276 -40.04 6.27 11.91
CA ASP A 276 -41.46 6.56 11.62
C ASP A 276 -42.38 5.72 12.53
N ASN A 277 -42.07 4.45 12.75
CA ASN A 277 -42.77 3.57 13.69
C ASN A 277 -42.81 4.14 15.12
N GLN A 278 -41.66 4.65 15.58
CA GLN A 278 -41.53 5.25 16.91
C GLN A 278 -41.86 6.73 16.97
N LYS A 279 -42.30 7.33 15.84
CA LYS A 279 -42.60 8.78 15.72
C LYS A 279 -41.47 9.68 16.12
N ILE A 280 -40.23 9.26 15.82
CA ILE A 280 -38.99 10.02 16.12
C ILE A 280 -38.67 10.87 14.89
N PRO A 281 -38.51 12.20 15.02
CA PRO A 281 -38.07 13.06 13.93
C PRO A 281 -36.63 12.78 13.54
N TYR A 282 -36.27 12.99 12.26
CA TYR A 282 -34.92 12.81 11.73
C TYR A 282 -34.60 13.85 10.67
N ASP A 283 -33.28 14.06 10.50
CA ASP A 283 -32.76 15.01 9.52
C ASP A 283 -32.89 14.48 8.09
N ARG A 284 -32.89 15.41 7.13
CA ARG A 284 -32.86 15.12 5.71
C ARG A 284 -31.68 15.79 5.04
N THR A 285 -31.18 15.17 4.00
CA THR A 285 -30.16 15.78 3.14
C THR A 285 -30.80 16.91 2.31
N GLU A 286 -29.98 17.77 1.70
CA GLU A 286 -30.45 18.81 0.77
C GLU A 286 -31.32 18.28 -0.36
N LYS A 287 -31.10 17.01 -0.76
CA LYS A 287 -31.90 16.30 -1.78
C LYS A 287 -33.15 15.63 -1.21
N GLY A 288 -33.48 15.84 0.07
CA GLY A 288 -34.68 15.33 0.73
C GLY A 288 -34.62 13.89 1.24
N ALA A 289 -33.48 13.18 1.05
CA ALA A 289 -33.32 11.82 1.56
C ALA A 289 -33.07 11.81 3.10
N PRO A 290 -33.52 10.76 3.84
CA PRO A 290 -33.29 10.66 5.27
C PRO A 290 -31.78 10.58 5.59
N SER A 291 -31.39 11.28 6.65
CA SER A 291 -29.99 11.39 7.08
C SER A 291 -29.83 10.92 8.53
N PHE A 292 -29.03 9.87 8.72
CA PHE A 292 -28.74 9.26 10.04
C PHE A 292 -27.24 9.27 10.29
N THR A 293 -26.67 10.48 10.42
CA THR A 293 -25.24 10.66 10.70
C THR A 293 -24.87 10.15 12.09
N LYS A 294 -23.58 9.83 12.31
CA LYS A 294 -23.08 9.42 13.62
C LYS A 294 -23.41 10.46 14.69
N ASN A 295 -23.18 11.75 14.41
CA ASN A 295 -23.42 12.82 15.36
C ASN A 295 -24.91 12.92 15.73
N PHE A 296 -25.79 12.88 14.74
CA PHE A 296 -27.23 12.89 14.97
C PHE A 296 -27.67 11.73 15.88
N LEU A 297 -27.27 10.49 15.56
CA LEU A 297 -27.64 9.31 16.33
C LEU A 297 -27.08 9.34 17.77
N ALA A 298 -25.84 9.79 17.94
CA ALA A 298 -25.15 9.82 19.23
C ALA A 298 -25.71 10.89 20.18
N THR A 299 -26.18 12.02 19.65
CA THR A 299 -26.71 13.15 20.47
C THR A 299 -28.21 13.10 20.67
N HIS A 300 -28.94 12.24 19.96
CA HIS A 300 -30.39 12.17 20.05
C HIS A 300 -30.86 11.62 21.40
N PRO A 301 -31.87 12.24 22.05
CA PRO A 301 -32.28 11.85 23.42
C PRO A 301 -33.00 10.49 23.47
N ALA A 302 -33.71 10.07 22.40
CA ALA A 302 -34.45 8.82 22.34
C ALA A 302 -33.55 7.57 22.40
N GLU A 303 -34.14 6.44 22.80
CA GLU A 303 -33.43 5.16 22.94
C GLU A 303 -33.03 4.53 21.60
N LEU A 304 -33.93 4.50 20.64
CA LEU A 304 -33.69 3.86 19.33
C LEU A 304 -32.46 4.41 18.58
N PRO A 305 -32.25 5.74 18.43
CA PRO A 305 -31.03 6.29 17.85
C PRO A 305 -29.76 5.85 18.57
N LYS A 306 -29.75 5.81 19.89
CA LYS A 306 -28.61 5.38 20.70
C LYS A 306 -28.27 3.91 20.46
N LEU A 307 -29.26 3.03 20.47
CA LEU A 307 -29.08 1.61 20.17
C LEU A 307 -28.54 1.39 18.76
N ILE A 308 -29.05 2.14 17.75
CA ILE A 308 -28.53 2.05 16.38
C ILE A 308 -27.09 2.55 16.30
N ASN A 309 -26.75 3.66 16.98
CA ASN A 309 -25.39 4.18 17.00
C ASN A 309 -24.43 3.17 17.65
N GLU A 310 -24.79 2.61 18.78
CA GLU A 310 -23.99 1.61 19.50
C GLU A 310 -23.81 0.34 18.64
N ALA A 311 -24.88 -0.15 18.01
CA ALA A 311 -24.79 -1.29 17.11
C ALA A 311 -23.87 -1.02 15.92
N ARG A 312 -23.89 0.18 15.33
CA ARG A 312 -22.95 0.59 14.27
C ARG A 312 -21.50 0.66 14.76
N GLU A 313 -21.25 1.18 15.95
CA GLU A 313 -19.91 1.25 16.54
C GLU A 313 -19.34 -0.14 16.81
N ILE A 314 -20.12 -1.04 17.39
CA ILE A 314 -19.74 -2.43 17.64
C ILE A 314 -19.51 -3.18 16.33
N ASN A 315 -20.44 -3.07 15.36
CA ASN A 315 -20.29 -3.68 14.04
C ASN A 315 -19.03 -3.20 13.35
N LYS A 316 -18.79 -1.89 13.30
CA LYS A 316 -17.57 -1.32 12.71
C LYS A 316 -16.31 -1.79 13.43
N ALA A 317 -16.31 -1.84 14.75
CA ALA A 317 -15.18 -2.36 15.53
C ALA A 317 -14.85 -3.80 15.16
N ASN A 318 -15.87 -4.64 15.03
CA ASN A 318 -15.72 -6.04 14.67
C ASN A 318 -15.26 -6.22 13.21
N THR A 319 -16.02 -5.70 12.25
CA THR A 319 -15.80 -5.96 10.81
C THR A 319 -14.61 -5.18 10.24
N THR A 320 -14.43 -3.92 10.64
CA THR A 320 -13.36 -3.08 10.08
C THR A 320 -12.00 -3.31 10.75
N PHE A 321 -11.98 -3.65 12.05
CA PHE A 321 -10.72 -3.78 12.76
C PHE A 321 -10.41 -5.24 13.12
N ILE A 322 -11.28 -5.92 13.87
CA ILE A 322 -10.95 -7.26 14.38
C ILE A 322 -10.88 -8.31 13.26
N GLU A 323 -11.88 -8.35 12.38
CA GLU A 323 -11.88 -9.29 11.24
C GLU A 323 -10.75 -8.97 10.27
N THR A 324 -10.42 -7.70 10.06
CA THR A 324 -9.28 -7.29 9.22
C THR A 324 -7.96 -7.71 9.83
N ILE A 325 -7.77 -7.55 11.15
CA ILE A 325 -6.58 -8.05 11.86
C ILE A 325 -6.46 -9.57 11.68
N LEU A 326 -7.54 -10.31 11.97
CA LEU A 326 -7.53 -11.77 11.84
C LEU A 326 -7.32 -12.26 10.39
N LYS A 327 -7.79 -11.49 9.41
CA LYS A 327 -7.63 -11.80 8.00
C LYS A 327 -6.19 -11.60 7.51
N HIS A 328 -5.52 -10.54 7.95
CA HIS A 328 -4.17 -10.16 7.50
C HIS A 328 -3.06 -10.65 8.43
N GLU A 329 -3.42 -11.44 9.42
CA GLU A 329 -2.45 -12.05 10.32
C GLU A 329 -1.58 -13.07 9.58
N HIS A 330 -0.27 -12.98 9.79
CA HIS A 330 0.71 -13.96 9.35
C HIS A 330 1.72 -14.19 10.48
N GLN A 331 1.83 -15.43 10.96
CA GLN A 331 2.76 -15.85 12.03
C GLN A 331 2.70 -14.95 13.30
N GLY A 332 1.49 -14.59 13.72
CA GLY A 332 1.25 -13.74 14.89
C GLY A 332 1.51 -12.25 14.65
N ARG A 333 1.60 -11.79 13.41
CA ARG A 333 1.94 -10.41 13.05
C ARG A 333 1.06 -9.85 11.94
N ILE A 334 1.01 -8.54 11.88
CA ILE A 334 0.41 -7.79 10.78
C ILE A 334 1.53 -7.09 10.02
N HIS A 335 1.56 -7.29 8.71
CA HIS A 335 2.55 -6.75 7.79
C HIS A 335 1.88 -5.80 6.80
N SER A 336 1.52 -4.60 7.27
CA SER A 336 0.87 -3.60 6.42
C SER A 336 1.79 -3.10 5.32
N ASP A 337 1.21 -2.78 4.18
CA ASP A 337 1.90 -1.99 3.17
C ASP A 337 2.03 -0.55 3.66
N ILE A 338 3.23 0.01 3.49
CA ILE A 338 3.56 1.38 3.88
C ILE A 338 3.81 2.17 2.61
N ASN A 339 2.91 3.10 2.30
CA ASN A 339 3.07 4.00 1.17
C ASN A 339 3.82 5.25 1.64
N GLN A 340 5.05 5.40 1.19
CA GLN A 340 5.96 6.47 1.59
C GLN A 340 5.51 7.83 1.07
N ILE A 341 5.14 7.86 -0.22
CA ILE A 341 4.64 9.02 -0.93
C ILE A 341 3.43 8.65 -1.77
N ARG A 342 2.84 9.59 -2.46
CA ARG A 342 1.71 9.33 -3.35
C ARG A 342 2.10 8.42 -4.52
N SER A 343 1.25 7.41 -4.75
CA SER A 343 1.31 6.50 -5.89
C SER A 343 -0.12 6.16 -6.35
N ASP A 344 -0.25 5.34 -7.39
CA ASP A 344 -1.57 4.83 -7.81
C ASP A 344 -2.19 3.89 -6.77
N ASP A 345 -1.36 3.25 -5.93
CA ASP A 345 -1.78 2.30 -4.89
C ASP A 345 -2.12 2.98 -3.55
N GLY A 346 -1.86 4.27 -3.40
CA GLY A 346 -2.12 4.99 -2.16
C GLY A 346 -1.17 6.17 -1.92
N GLY A 347 -0.91 6.47 -0.65
CA GLY A 347 -0.05 7.59 -0.26
C GLY A 347 -0.79 8.92 -0.17
N THR A 348 -0.05 9.97 0.14
CA THR A 348 -0.57 11.34 0.28
C THR A 348 0.28 12.32 -0.51
N VAL A 349 -0.34 13.38 -1.02
CA VAL A 349 0.38 14.48 -1.71
C VAL A 349 1.27 15.29 -0.76
N THR A 350 1.10 15.11 0.54
CA THR A 350 1.82 15.88 1.58
C THR A 350 3.08 15.17 2.09
N GLY A 351 3.42 13.99 1.56
CA GLY A 351 4.54 13.17 2.04
C GLY A 351 4.30 12.47 3.39
N ARG A 352 3.07 12.52 3.94
CA ARG A 352 2.72 11.68 5.10
C ARG A 352 2.59 10.25 4.66
N PHE A 353 3.09 9.31 5.46
CA PHE A 353 2.85 7.88 5.21
C PHE A 353 1.37 7.55 5.22
N SER A 354 0.95 6.67 4.34
CA SER A 354 -0.33 5.98 4.46
C SER A 354 -0.13 4.47 4.52
N TYR A 355 -1.10 3.79 5.12
CA TYR A 355 -1.06 2.34 5.30
C TYR A 355 -2.23 1.68 4.59
N SER A 356 -1.94 0.53 3.99
CA SER A 356 -2.94 -0.35 3.37
C SER A 356 -2.65 -1.82 3.71
N ASN A 357 -3.59 -2.69 3.49
CA ASN A 357 -3.49 -4.14 3.64
C ASN A 357 -2.90 -4.65 4.99
N PRO A 358 -3.40 -4.24 6.17
CA PRO A 358 -4.51 -3.32 6.44
C PRO A 358 -4.05 -1.90 6.80
N ASN A 359 -5.00 -0.93 6.79
CA ASN A 359 -4.71 0.43 7.25
C ASN A 359 -4.69 0.52 8.78
N LEU A 360 -3.51 0.43 9.38
CA LEU A 360 -3.31 0.51 10.84
C LEU A 360 -3.48 1.93 11.40
N GLN A 361 -3.44 2.98 10.57
CA GLN A 361 -3.66 4.36 11.02
C GLN A 361 -5.11 4.65 11.41
N GLN A 362 -6.06 3.80 10.96
CA GLN A 362 -7.48 3.95 11.28
C GLN A 362 -7.89 3.33 12.61
N ILE A 363 -6.97 2.66 13.32
CA ILE A 363 -7.25 2.05 14.64
C ILE A 363 -7.73 3.14 15.60
N PRO A 364 -8.93 2.98 16.20
CA PRO A 364 -9.54 4.04 17.00
C PRO A 364 -8.71 4.37 18.24
N ALA A 365 -8.34 5.64 18.39
CA ALA A 365 -7.62 6.14 19.55
C ALA A 365 -8.53 6.86 20.57
N ARG A 366 -9.55 7.57 20.04
CA ARG A 366 -10.39 8.46 20.85
C ARG A 366 -11.65 7.81 21.44
N HIS A 367 -12.00 6.60 21.01
CA HIS A 367 -13.16 5.88 21.55
C HIS A 367 -12.81 5.31 22.92
N LYS A 368 -13.52 5.76 23.96
CA LYS A 368 -13.16 5.45 25.36
C LYS A 368 -13.14 3.96 25.70
N GLU A 369 -14.03 3.17 25.13
CA GLU A 369 -14.16 1.73 25.41
C GLU A 369 -13.48 0.88 24.31
N LEU A 370 -13.88 1.06 23.05
CA LEU A 370 -13.38 0.23 21.93
C LEU A 370 -11.92 0.53 21.58
N GLY A 371 -11.46 1.78 21.75
CA GLY A 371 -10.08 2.16 21.46
C GLY A 371 -9.07 1.34 22.25
N PRO A 372 -9.13 1.36 23.60
CA PRO A 372 -8.24 0.56 24.42
C PRO A 372 -8.34 -0.95 24.15
N LEU A 373 -9.54 -1.48 23.90
CA LEU A 373 -9.73 -2.90 23.58
C LEU A 373 -9.01 -3.32 22.31
N ILE A 374 -9.20 -2.58 21.22
CA ILE A 374 -8.57 -2.91 19.93
C ILE A 374 -7.06 -2.65 19.97
N ARG A 375 -6.61 -1.54 20.57
CA ARG A 375 -5.19 -1.22 20.69
C ARG A 375 -4.44 -2.22 21.57
N SER A 376 -5.08 -2.81 22.57
CA SER A 376 -4.48 -3.83 23.42
C SER A 376 -4.24 -5.18 22.75
N LEU A 377 -4.70 -5.35 21.50
CA LEU A 377 -4.36 -6.51 20.67
C LEU A 377 -2.93 -6.43 20.13
N PHE A 378 -2.39 -5.21 19.97
CA PHE A 378 -1.02 -5.01 19.50
C PHE A 378 -0.08 -5.06 20.68
N ILE A 379 0.82 -6.03 20.69
CA ILE A 379 1.71 -6.34 21.79
C ILE A 379 3.18 -6.16 21.37
N PRO A 380 4.07 -5.73 22.29
CA PRO A 380 5.50 -5.67 22.00
C PRO A 380 6.10 -7.07 21.93
N GLU A 381 7.36 -7.17 21.55
CA GLU A 381 8.14 -8.40 21.68
C GLU A 381 8.24 -8.81 23.16
N GLU A 382 8.46 -10.10 23.41
CA GLU A 382 8.63 -10.60 24.76
C GLU A 382 9.82 -9.91 25.45
N GLY A 383 9.60 -9.44 26.68
CA GLY A 383 10.59 -8.66 27.42
C GLY A 383 10.76 -7.20 26.98
N HIS A 384 10.03 -6.74 25.96
CA HIS A 384 10.08 -5.37 25.45
C HIS A 384 8.83 -4.55 25.88
N LYS A 385 8.91 -3.24 25.65
CA LYS A 385 7.81 -2.30 25.88
C LYS A 385 7.60 -1.43 24.66
N TRP A 386 6.38 -0.91 24.49
CA TRP A 386 6.13 0.15 23.50
C TRP A 386 6.74 1.46 23.96
N GLY A 387 7.52 2.09 23.09
CA GLY A 387 7.87 3.50 23.19
C GLY A 387 6.92 4.30 22.31
N CYS A 388 6.28 5.31 22.86
CA CYS A 388 5.44 6.24 22.12
C CYS A 388 6.15 7.59 22.04
N PHE A 389 6.48 8.04 20.86
CA PHE A 389 7.16 9.31 20.59
C PHE A 389 6.28 10.15 19.68
N ASP A 390 5.94 11.35 20.14
CA ASP A 390 5.11 12.28 19.38
C ASP A 390 5.62 13.70 19.56
N TYR A 391 5.69 14.46 18.45
CA TYR A 391 6.09 15.87 18.52
C TYR A 391 4.93 16.70 19.05
N SER A 392 5.18 17.47 20.11
CA SER A 392 4.19 18.39 20.63
C SER A 392 3.90 19.52 19.64
N GLN A 393 2.67 19.57 19.13
CA GLN A 393 2.18 20.64 18.26
C GLN A 393 3.07 20.88 17.02
N GLN A 394 3.48 19.82 16.32
CA GLN A 394 4.43 19.92 15.21
C GLN A 394 3.96 20.90 14.13
N GLU A 395 2.75 20.74 13.61
CA GLU A 395 2.24 21.60 12.55
C GLU A 395 2.11 23.08 12.97
N PRO A 396 1.51 23.42 14.13
CA PRO A 396 1.52 24.80 14.62
C PRO A 396 2.92 25.40 14.74
N ARG A 397 3.90 24.65 15.23
CA ARG A 397 5.30 25.13 15.32
C ARG A 397 5.89 25.44 13.95
N ILE A 398 5.62 24.59 12.95
CA ILE A 398 6.08 24.81 11.57
C ILE A 398 5.40 26.06 10.98
N VAL A 399 4.10 26.23 11.18
CA VAL A 399 3.38 27.44 10.72
C VAL A 399 3.99 28.69 11.34
N VAL A 400 4.25 28.71 12.67
CA VAL A 400 4.87 29.83 13.36
C VAL A 400 6.29 30.08 12.85
N HIS A 401 7.06 29.03 12.60
CA HIS A 401 8.40 29.12 12.02
C HIS A 401 8.39 29.86 10.66
N PHE A 402 7.56 29.43 9.72
CA PHE A 402 7.44 30.07 8.41
C PHE A 402 6.88 31.51 8.53
N SER A 403 5.91 31.75 9.41
CA SER A 403 5.41 33.09 9.68
C SER A 403 6.51 34.00 10.17
N SER A 404 7.41 33.50 11.01
CA SER A 404 8.58 34.27 11.50
C SER A 404 9.59 34.55 10.39
N LEU A 405 9.87 33.56 9.51
CA LEU A 405 10.73 33.78 8.34
C LEU A 405 10.18 34.86 7.40
N LEU A 406 8.86 34.88 7.23
CA LEU A 406 8.15 35.92 6.45
C LEU A 406 7.97 37.23 7.19
N LYS A 407 8.43 37.33 8.45
CA LYS A 407 8.33 38.52 9.31
C LYS A 407 6.88 39.02 9.48
N LEU A 408 5.94 38.10 9.58
CA LEU A 408 4.54 38.43 9.82
C LEU A 408 4.37 39.04 11.22
N GLU A 409 3.42 39.98 11.35
CA GLU A 409 3.14 40.66 12.63
C GLU A 409 2.76 39.64 13.73
N GLY A 410 3.34 39.77 14.92
CA GLY A 410 3.12 38.88 16.06
C GLY A 410 3.89 37.59 16.05
N SER A 411 4.51 37.19 14.93
CA SER A 411 5.18 35.90 14.81
C SER A 411 6.34 35.68 15.79
N SER A 412 7.15 36.72 16.02
CA SER A 412 8.26 36.68 17.00
C SER A 412 7.78 36.42 18.42
N MET A 413 6.70 37.07 18.83
CA MET A 413 6.10 36.85 20.16
C MET A 413 5.66 35.39 20.36
N ILE A 414 5.06 34.78 19.32
CA ILE A 414 4.63 33.39 19.39
C ILE A 414 5.82 32.41 19.39
N VAL A 415 6.90 32.74 18.63
CA VAL A 415 8.17 31.96 18.69
C VAL A 415 8.71 31.95 20.12
N ASP A 416 8.75 33.13 20.78
CA ASP A 416 9.24 33.26 22.16
C ASP A 416 8.37 32.41 23.13
N GLN A 417 7.04 32.46 22.98
CA GLN A 417 6.13 31.65 23.79
C GLN A 417 6.38 30.14 23.60
N TYR A 418 6.62 29.69 22.37
CA TYR A 418 6.98 28.27 22.12
C TYR A 418 8.33 27.89 22.72
N ASN A 419 9.32 28.77 22.63
CA ASN A 419 10.65 28.53 23.21
C ASN A 419 10.63 28.47 24.73
N ASN A 420 9.75 29.27 25.36
CA ASN A 420 9.55 29.29 26.79
C ASN A 420 8.60 28.19 27.32
N GLY A 421 7.99 27.40 26.43
CA GLY A 421 7.04 26.36 26.81
C GLY A 421 5.65 26.85 27.21
N GLU A 422 5.33 28.12 26.92
CA GLU A 422 4.09 28.83 27.31
C GLU A 422 2.99 28.72 26.22
N ALA A 423 3.35 28.35 24.99
CA ALA A 423 2.40 28.32 23.89
C ALA A 423 1.62 27.00 23.83
N ASP A 424 0.29 27.11 23.82
CA ASP A 424 -0.62 26.05 23.42
C ASP A 424 -1.57 26.61 22.33
N PHE A 425 -1.31 26.27 21.07
CA PHE A 425 -2.10 26.75 19.94
C PHE A 425 -3.60 26.43 20.04
N HIS A 426 -3.96 25.36 20.76
CA HIS A 426 -5.37 24.99 20.95
C HIS A 426 -6.06 25.81 22.04
N GLN A 427 -5.30 26.59 22.81
CA GLN A 427 -5.81 27.47 23.86
C GLN A 427 -5.72 28.97 23.47
N MET A 428 -4.98 29.28 22.41
CA MET A 428 -4.92 30.62 21.80
C MET A 428 -6.11 30.82 20.84
#